data_a9a2b39bd75bd5150b047fb927783ed8
#
_entry.id   a9a2b39bd75bd5150b047fb927783ed8
#
_cell.length_a   1.000
_cell.length_b   1.000
_cell.length_c   1.000
_cell.angle_alpha   90.00
_cell.angle_beta   90.00
_cell.angle_gamma   90.00
#
_symmetry.space_group_name_H-M   'P 1'
#
loop_
_entity.id
_entity.type
_entity.pdbx_description
1 polymer ?
#
loop_
_entity_poly.entity_id
_entity_poly.type
_entity_poly.pdbx_seq_one_letter_code
_entity_poly.pdbx_strand_id
1 'polypeptide(L)' 'MYVQHPYKYEGKYYAKIDGVFYEISKEVAMAMFAEYRNEIYRSRKWAP' A
#
# COMPACT_ATOMS: atom_id res chain seq x y z
N MET A 1 -1.65 12.87 4.02
CA MET A 1 -0.47 12.04 3.74
C MET A 1 -0.83 10.93 2.76
N TYR A 2 -0.03 10.76 1.74
CA TYR A 2 -0.26 9.72 0.74
C TYR A 2 0.30 8.38 1.22
N VAL A 3 -0.54 7.35 1.22
CA VAL A 3 -0.11 6.00 1.59
C VAL A 3 -0.03 5.16 0.33
N GLN A 4 1.15 4.67 0.03
CA GLN A 4 1.40 3.86 -1.15
C GLN A 4 0.93 2.43 -0.92
N HIS A 5 0.24 1.85 -1.91
CA HIS A 5 -0.13 0.44 -1.82
C HIS A 5 1.02 -0.43 -2.33
N PRO A 6 1.15 -1.65 -1.81
CA PRO A 6 2.19 -2.55 -2.29
C PRO A 6 1.85 -3.12 -3.66
N TYR A 7 2.88 -3.54 -4.38
CA TYR A 7 2.74 -4.19 -5.68
C TYR A 7 2.99 -5.68 -5.52
N LYS A 8 2.26 -6.49 -6.28
CA LYS A 8 2.44 -7.94 -6.26
C LYS A 8 2.89 -8.40 -7.66
N TYR A 9 3.96 -9.19 -7.69
CA TYR A 9 4.48 -9.73 -8.93
C TYR A 9 5.08 -11.11 -8.67
N GLU A 10 4.61 -12.11 -9.39
CA GLU A 10 5.06 -13.50 -9.28
C GLU A 10 5.09 -14.03 -7.84
N GLY A 11 4.03 -13.76 -7.08
CA GLY A 11 3.93 -14.24 -5.72
C GLY A 11 4.74 -13.48 -4.70
N LYS A 12 5.42 -12.43 -5.11
CA LYS A 12 6.21 -11.59 -4.22
C LYS A 12 5.60 -10.20 -4.11
N TYR A 13 5.88 -9.53 -3.01
CA TYR A 13 5.37 -8.19 -2.76
C TYR A 13 6.51 -7.18 -2.80
N TYR A 14 6.22 -6.01 -3.33
CA TYR A 14 7.21 -4.94 -3.50
C TYR A 14 6.64 -3.60 -3.05
N ALA A 15 7.51 -2.75 -2.52
CA ALA A 15 7.18 -1.36 -2.25
C ALA A 15 8.01 -0.48 -3.19
N LYS A 16 7.38 0.55 -3.75
CA LYS A 16 8.08 1.48 -4.64
C LYS A 16 8.49 2.72 -3.85
N ILE A 17 9.78 2.97 -3.76
CA ILE A 17 10.35 4.10 -3.04
C ILE A 17 11.28 4.82 -3.98
N ASP A 18 11.02 6.10 -4.22
CA ASP A 18 11.81 6.95 -5.13
C ASP A 18 12.00 6.31 -6.51
N GLY A 19 10.94 5.67 -7.02
CA GLY A 19 11.00 5.06 -8.34
C GLY A 19 11.66 3.69 -8.38
N VAL A 20 12.10 3.16 -7.23
CA VAL A 20 12.77 1.87 -7.14
C VAL A 20 11.89 0.88 -6.38
N PHE A 21 11.78 -0.35 -6.89
CA PHE A 21 11.03 -1.41 -6.24
C PHE A 21 11.92 -2.16 -5.26
N TYR A 22 11.40 -2.33 -4.03
CA TYR A 22 12.08 -3.11 -2.99
C TYR A 22 11.18 -4.27 -2.60
N GLU A 23 11.74 -5.46 -2.52
CA GLU A 23 10.98 -6.63 -2.06
C GLU A 23 10.67 -6.49 -0.58
N ILE A 24 9.41 -6.74 -0.21
CA ILE A 24 8.95 -6.67 1.17
C ILE A 24 8.29 -7.99 1.55
N SER A 25 8.18 -8.25 2.84
CA SER A 25 7.52 -9.45 3.33
C SER A 25 6.01 -9.36 3.16
N LYS A 26 5.34 -10.51 3.16
CA LYS A 26 3.88 -10.55 3.08
C LYS A 26 3.26 -9.78 4.25
N GLU A 27 3.83 -9.89 5.43
CA GLU A 27 3.29 -9.21 6.60
C GLU A 27 3.34 -7.69 6.45
N VAL A 28 4.46 -7.19 5.94
CA VAL A 28 4.61 -5.76 5.67
C VAL A 28 3.62 -5.34 4.58
N ALA A 29 3.48 -6.15 3.53
CA ALA A 29 2.54 -5.85 2.46
C ALA A 29 1.11 -5.80 2.97
N MET A 30 0.71 -6.72 3.83
CA MET A 30 -0.64 -6.73 4.40
C MET A 30 -0.89 -5.48 5.25
N ALA A 31 0.10 -5.05 6.03
CA ALA A 31 -0.01 -3.82 6.81
C ALA A 31 -0.18 -2.60 5.90
N MET A 32 0.55 -2.54 4.80
CA MET A 32 0.43 -1.45 3.83
C MET A 32 -0.94 -1.45 3.16
N PHE A 33 -1.47 -2.63 2.82
CA PHE A 33 -2.80 -2.73 2.24
C PHE A 33 -3.86 -2.20 3.21
N ALA A 34 -3.75 -2.53 4.49
CA ALA A 34 -4.70 -2.07 5.50
C ALA A 34 -4.68 -0.56 5.61
N GLU A 35 -3.51 0.05 5.66
CA GLU A 35 -3.39 1.51 5.74
C GLU A 35 -3.92 2.19 4.49
N TYR A 36 -3.60 1.64 3.32
CA TYR A 36 -4.08 2.17 2.05
C TYR A 36 -5.62 2.16 2.00
N ARG A 37 -6.20 1.05 2.41
CA ARG A 37 -7.67 0.90 2.43
C ARG A 37 -8.31 1.89 3.39
N ASN A 38 -7.73 2.06 4.57
CA ASN A 38 -8.21 3.01 5.56
C ASN A 38 -8.15 4.44 5.03
N GLU A 39 -7.08 4.79 4.35
CA GLU A 39 -6.92 6.12 3.76
C GLU A 39 -8.04 6.40 2.76
N ILE A 40 -8.30 5.45 1.86
CA ILE A 40 -9.37 5.58 0.87
C ILE A 40 -10.73 5.69 1.56
N TYR A 41 -10.96 4.86 2.56
CA TYR A 41 -12.21 4.86 3.29
C TYR A 41 -12.47 6.21 3.98
N ARG A 42 -11.44 6.75 4.59
CA ARG A 42 -11.54 8.07 5.25
C ARG A 42 -11.88 9.16 4.23
N SER A 43 -11.23 9.13 3.10
CA SER A 43 -11.49 10.11 2.04
C SER A 43 -12.94 10.07 1.60
N ARG A 44 -13.49 8.87 1.42
CA ARG A 44 -14.88 8.72 1.03
C ARG A 44 -15.85 9.21 2.11
N LYS A 45 -15.50 8.94 3.36
CA LYS A 45 -16.35 9.31 4.49
C LYS A 45 -16.47 10.83 4.62
N TRP A 46 -15.43 11.56 4.26
CA TRP A 46 -15.43 13.02 4.32
C TRP A 46 -15.97 13.68 3.05
N ALA A 47 -16.17 12.93 1.99
CA ALA A 47 -16.74 13.48 0.76
C ALA A 47 -18.22 13.78 0.98
N PRO A 48 -18.69 14.96 0.57
CA PRO A 48 -20.12 15.31 0.65
C PRO A 48 -20.97 14.46 -0.26
#